data_0595127ab5501c651610663a22bec82b
#
_entry.id   0595127ab5501c651610663a22bec82b
#
_cell.length_a   1.000
_cell.length_b   1.000
_cell.length_c   1.000
_cell.angle_alpha   90.00
_cell.angle_beta   90.00
_cell.angle_gamma   90.00
#
_symmetry.space_group_name_H-M   'P 1'
#
loop_
_entity.id
_entity.type
_entity.pdbx_description
1 polymer ?
#
loop_
_entity_poly.entity_id
_entity_poly.type
_entity_poly.pdbx_seq_one_letter_code
_entity_poly.pdbx_strand_id
1 'polypeptide(L)'
;CGGWIRASLEENPYLNRVFLAGPPCEAVKEAENELPEELWKKVVWIPEEALKEKWGAGALKYARCFGDSGCAGDIRRLEDTEVPVYLSIDKDVLSPDFARTNWDQGQAGIAETADFIRTFLKGRTLIGADICGENPEGAEEPEAEEERWINDTANGLLLETVLGCFDK
;
A
#
# COMPACT_ATOMS: atom_id res chain seq x y z
N CYS A 1 -1.84 -9.76 -6.70
CA CYS A 1 -2.46 -9.29 -5.44
C CYS A 1 -3.56 -8.24 -5.65
N GLY A 2 -3.48 -7.33 -6.62
CA GLY A 2 -4.45 -6.23 -6.81
C GLY A 2 -5.90 -6.59 -7.16
N GLY A 3 -6.18 -7.83 -7.59
CA GLY A 3 -7.52 -8.23 -8.05
C GLY A 3 -8.63 -8.10 -7.01
N TRP A 4 -8.32 -8.25 -5.72
CA TRP A 4 -9.30 -8.11 -4.65
C TRP A 4 -9.77 -6.66 -4.45
N ILE A 5 -8.96 -5.67 -4.82
CA ILE A 5 -9.30 -4.24 -4.70
C ILE A 5 -10.52 -3.93 -5.58
N ARG A 6 -10.52 -4.40 -6.82
CA ARG A 6 -11.65 -4.22 -7.73
C ARG A 6 -12.91 -4.86 -7.18
N ALA A 7 -12.84 -6.13 -6.78
CA ALA A 7 -13.97 -6.82 -6.18
C ALA A 7 -14.50 -6.09 -4.94
N SER A 8 -13.61 -5.60 -4.07
CA SER A 8 -14.01 -4.83 -2.89
C SER A 8 -14.68 -3.50 -3.24
N LEU A 9 -14.20 -2.80 -4.28
CA LEU A 9 -14.81 -1.56 -4.75
C LEU A 9 -16.22 -1.79 -5.33
N GLU A 10 -16.41 -2.92 -6.01
CA GLU A 10 -17.68 -3.29 -6.65
C GLU A 10 -18.71 -3.80 -5.63
N GLU A 11 -18.29 -4.62 -4.67
CA GLU A 11 -19.19 -5.40 -3.82
C GLU A 11 -19.38 -4.84 -2.41
N ASN A 12 -18.42 -4.06 -1.90
CA ASN A 12 -18.48 -3.54 -0.54
C ASN A 12 -19.07 -2.11 -0.47
N PRO A 13 -20.35 -1.96 -0.09
CA PRO A 13 -21.00 -0.65 -0.02
C PRO A 13 -20.44 0.24 1.10
N TYR A 14 -19.70 -0.32 2.05
CA TYR A 14 -19.09 0.41 3.16
C TYR A 14 -17.68 0.90 2.83
N LEU A 15 -17.08 0.42 1.72
CA LEU A 15 -15.79 0.89 1.27
C LEU A 15 -15.91 2.29 0.69
N ASN A 16 -15.47 3.26 1.46
CA ASN A 16 -15.53 4.67 1.08
C ASN A 16 -14.41 5.03 0.10
N ARG A 17 -13.19 4.53 0.36
CA ARG A 17 -12.00 4.90 -0.39
C ARG A 17 -10.90 3.85 -0.30
N VAL A 18 -10.09 3.77 -1.34
CA VAL A 18 -8.85 3.01 -1.37
C VAL A 18 -7.67 3.96 -1.55
N PHE A 19 -6.71 3.90 -0.64
CA PHE A 19 -5.41 4.55 -0.80
C PHE A 19 -4.44 3.51 -1.35
N LEU A 20 -4.02 3.69 -2.58
CA LEU A 20 -3.13 2.77 -3.28
C LEU A 20 -1.74 3.40 -3.34
N ALA A 21 -0.82 2.90 -2.52
CA ALA A 21 0.53 3.43 -2.40
C ALA A 21 1.56 2.46 -3.00
N GLY A 22 2.42 2.97 -3.87
CA GLY A 22 3.55 2.24 -4.42
C GLY A 22 3.45 1.74 -5.85
N PRO A 23 2.27 1.48 -6.44
CA PRO A 23 2.25 0.96 -7.79
C PRO A 23 2.85 1.95 -8.79
N PRO A 24 3.57 1.46 -9.82
CA PRO A 24 4.15 2.31 -10.84
C PRO A 24 3.07 3.00 -11.69
N CYS A 25 3.45 4.12 -12.29
CA CYS A 25 2.54 4.96 -13.06
C CYS A 25 1.82 4.22 -14.21
N GLU A 26 2.50 3.30 -14.86
CA GLU A 26 1.97 2.52 -15.96
C GLU A 26 0.83 1.60 -15.48
N ALA A 27 1.02 0.87 -14.40
CA ALA A 27 -0.01 -0.02 -13.83
C ALA A 27 -1.24 0.76 -13.40
N VAL A 28 -1.06 1.97 -12.88
CA VAL A 28 -2.18 2.83 -12.49
C VAL A 28 -2.96 3.34 -13.69
N LYS A 29 -2.29 3.69 -14.80
CA LYS A 29 -2.95 4.11 -16.05
C LYS A 29 -3.74 2.96 -16.69
N GLU A 30 -3.22 1.74 -16.62
CA GLU A 30 -3.95 0.56 -17.09
C GLU A 30 -5.22 0.34 -16.24
N ALA A 31 -5.09 0.37 -14.92
CA ALA A 31 -6.23 0.25 -14.00
C ALA A 31 -7.29 1.35 -14.21
N GLU A 32 -6.86 2.59 -14.49
CA GLU A 32 -7.76 3.71 -14.80
C GLU A 32 -8.63 3.42 -16.04
N ASN A 33 -8.05 2.79 -17.06
CA ASN A 33 -8.78 2.44 -18.27
C ASN A 33 -9.73 1.24 -18.10
N GLU A 34 -9.50 0.40 -17.12
CA GLU A 34 -10.26 -0.83 -16.88
C GLU A 34 -11.38 -0.67 -15.86
N LEU A 35 -11.24 0.27 -14.92
CA LEU A 35 -12.24 0.48 -13.87
C LEU A 35 -13.33 1.46 -14.34
N PRO A 36 -14.61 1.20 -14.00
CA PRO A 36 -15.66 2.19 -14.16
C PRO A 36 -15.32 3.49 -13.43
N GLU A 37 -15.64 4.63 -14.03
CA GLU A 37 -15.34 5.96 -13.48
C GLU A 37 -15.83 6.15 -12.04
N GLU A 38 -17.01 5.59 -11.71
CA GLU A 38 -17.59 5.67 -10.37
C GLU A 38 -16.76 4.94 -9.30
N LEU A 39 -16.09 3.87 -9.68
CA LEU A 39 -15.19 3.14 -8.79
C LEU A 39 -13.83 3.84 -8.72
N TRP A 40 -13.36 4.32 -9.87
CA TRP A 40 -12.09 5.02 -9.94
C TRP A 40 -12.06 6.30 -9.07
N LYS A 41 -13.16 7.00 -8.95
CA LYS A 41 -13.31 8.16 -8.04
C LYS A 41 -13.06 7.83 -6.56
N LYS A 42 -13.14 6.57 -6.19
CA LYS A 42 -12.82 6.09 -4.83
C LYS A 42 -11.33 5.79 -4.62
N VAL A 43 -10.53 5.77 -5.68
CA VAL A 43 -9.11 5.43 -5.59
C VAL A 43 -8.28 6.69 -5.44
N VAL A 44 -7.42 6.71 -4.43
CA VAL A 44 -6.38 7.73 -4.24
C VAL A 44 -5.03 7.08 -4.47
N TRP A 45 -4.36 7.49 -5.52
CA TRP A 45 -3.05 6.95 -5.86
C TRP A 45 -1.91 7.77 -5.28
N ILE A 46 -0.97 7.09 -4.63
CA ILE A 46 0.28 7.62 -4.11
C ILE A 46 1.40 6.95 -4.91
N PRO A 47 2.08 7.68 -5.82
CA PRO A 47 3.07 7.08 -6.72
C PRO A 47 4.30 6.56 -5.98
N GLU A 48 5.00 5.60 -6.61
CA GLU A 48 6.20 4.99 -6.07
C GLU A 48 7.30 6.02 -5.75
N GLU A 49 7.42 7.06 -6.57
CA GLU A 49 8.39 8.13 -6.36
C GLU A 49 8.15 8.88 -5.04
N ALA A 50 6.88 9.00 -4.64
CA ALA A 50 6.53 9.55 -3.35
C ALA A 50 6.95 8.64 -2.19
N LEU A 51 7.12 7.34 -2.43
CA LEU A 51 7.65 6.38 -1.46
C LEU A 51 9.16 6.60 -1.18
N LYS A 52 9.90 7.06 -2.17
CA LYS A 52 11.36 7.25 -2.10
C LYS A 52 11.78 8.57 -1.45
N GLU A 53 10.91 9.58 -1.50
CA GLU A 53 11.15 10.87 -0.88
C GLU A 53 10.64 10.86 0.56
N LYS A 54 11.55 10.72 1.53
CA LYS A 54 11.26 10.72 2.98
C LYS A 54 9.80 10.93 3.36
N TRP A 55 9.15 9.84 3.67
CA TRP A 55 7.76 9.78 4.04
C TRP A 55 7.47 10.58 5.31
N GLY A 56 6.93 11.70 5.11
CA GLY A 56 6.36 12.54 6.12
C GLY A 56 5.12 13.22 5.53
N ALA A 57 4.62 14.27 6.12
CA ALA A 57 3.52 15.09 5.57
C ALA A 57 3.73 15.51 4.09
N GLY A 58 4.95 15.37 3.56
CA GLY A 58 5.27 15.58 2.15
C GLY A 58 4.76 14.51 1.20
N ALA A 59 4.68 13.24 1.59
CA ALA A 59 4.19 12.16 0.71
C ALA A 59 2.72 12.35 0.35
N LEU A 60 1.93 12.86 1.28
CA LEU A 60 0.52 13.16 1.06
C LEU A 60 0.29 14.23 -0.01
N LYS A 61 1.27 15.13 -0.25
CA LYS A 61 1.18 16.14 -1.33
C LYS A 61 1.23 15.53 -2.74
N TYR A 62 1.77 14.30 -2.87
CA TYR A 62 1.86 13.57 -4.14
C TYR A 62 0.67 12.66 -4.41
N ALA A 63 -0.22 12.48 -3.43
CA ALA A 63 -1.43 11.72 -3.64
C ALA A 63 -2.24 12.36 -4.78
N ARG A 64 -2.55 11.55 -5.79
CA ARG A 64 -3.37 11.97 -6.93
C ARG A 64 -4.70 11.24 -6.87
N CYS A 65 -5.78 11.99 -6.97
CA CYS A 65 -7.08 11.43 -7.27
C CYS A 65 -7.28 11.50 -8.77
N PHE A 66 -7.60 10.39 -9.40
CA PHE A 66 -8.00 10.36 -10.80
C PHE A 66 -9.51 10.61 -10.87
N GLY A 67 -9.91 11.59 -11.66
CA GLY A 67 -11.27 12.01 -11.85
C GLY A 67 -11.36 13.53 -11.85
N ASP A 68 -11.89 14.06 -12.89
CA ASP A 68 -12.12 15.44 -13.34
C ASP A 68 -11.51 16.60 -12.51
N SER A 69 -10.64 17.33 -13.18
CA SER A 69 -10.23 18.69 -12.85
C SER A 69 -9.68 18.93 -11.42
N GLY A 70 -8.43 18.65 -11.23
CA GLY A 70 -7.63 19.32 -10.21
C GLY A 70 -7.68 18.68 -8.84
N CYS A 71 -6.78 17.79 -8.63
CA CYS A 71 -6.50 17.01 -7.42
C CYS A 71 -6.33 17.80 -6.10
N ALA A 72 -6.44 19.10 -6.10
CA ALA A 72 -6.33 19.93 -4.90
C ALA A 72 -7.52 19.79 -3.93
N GLY A 73 -8.67 19.29 -4.42
CA GLY A 73 -9.88 19.13 -3.59
C GLY A 73 -9.84 17.91 -2.67
N ASP A 74 -9.16 16.86 -3.08
CA ASP A 74 -9.22 15.57 -2.41
C ASP A 74 -8.07 15.30 -1.41
N ILE A 75 -7.01 16.08 -1.44
CA ILE A 75 -5.97 16.03 -0.41
C ILE A 75 -6.56 16.34 0.97
N ARG A 76 -7.60 17.19 1.07
CA ARG A 76 -8.30 17.43 2.33
C ARG A 76 -9.01 16.19 2.89
N ARG A 77 -9.31 15.20 2.04
CA ARG A 77 -9.92 13.94 2.47
C ARG A 77 -8.89 12.95 3.01
N LEU A 78 -7.60 13.20 2.81
CA LEU A 78 -6.52 12.52 3.54
C LEU A 78 -6.47 12.94 5.01
N GLU A 79 -7.06 14.08 5.35
CA GLU A 79 -7.18 14.58 6.71
C GLU A 79 -8.39 14.01 7.46
N ASP A 80 -9.28 13.29 6.78
CA ASP A 80 -10.40 12.60 7.41
C ASP A 80 -9.89 11.38 8.18
N THR A 81 -9.70 11.56 9.47
CA THR A 81 -9.19 10.54 10.39
C THR A 81 -10.30 9.77 11.10
N GLU A 82 -11.56 10.14 10.92
CA GLU A 82 -12.69 9.50 11.60
C GLU A 82 -13.10 8.17 10.98
N VAL A 83 -12.77 7.96 9.69
CA VAL A 83 -13.08 6.70 9.01
C VAL A 83 -12.06 5.62 9.39
N PRO A 84 -12.52 4.45 9.88
CA PRO A 84 -11.63 3.36 10.20
C PRO A 84 -10.84 2.85 8.97
N VAL A 85 -9.62 2.43 9.19
CA VAL A 85 -8.70 1.95 8.14
C VAL A 85 -8.46 0.46 8.31
N TYR A 86 -8.56 -0.29 7.22
CA TYR A 86 -7.97 -1.61 7.06
C TYR A 86 -6.69 -1.46 6.23
N LEU A 87 -5.58 -1.98 6.72
CA LEU A 87 -4.28 -1.91 6.07
C LEU A 87 -3.94 -3.23 5.40
N SER A 88 -3.70 -3.23 4.10
CA SER A 88 -3.12 -4.36 3.38
C SER A 88 -1.73 -3.98 2.88
N ILE A 89 -0.73 -4.74 3.28
CA ILE A 89 0.66 -4.53 2.89
C ILE A 89 1.05 -5.62 1.90
N ASP A 90 1.29 -5.23 0.65
CA ASP A 90 1.84 -6.11 -0.36
C ASP A 90 3.37 -5.90 -0.43
N LYS A 91 4.12 -6.96 -0.15
CA LYS A 91 5.59 -6.90 -0.15
C LYS A 91 6.19 -6.67 -1.53
N ASP A 92 5.40 -6.77 -2.59
CA ASP A 92 5.85 -6.39 -3.94
C ASP A 92 6.26 -4.91 -4.03
N VAL A 93 5.80 -4.06 -3.11
CA VAL A 93 6.25 -2.66 -3.03
C VAL A 93 7.71 -2.51 -2.60
N LEU A 94 8.25 -3.50 -1.88
CA LEU A 94 9.62 -3.48 -1.37
C LEU A 94 10.63 -3.84 -2.46
N SER A 95 11.84 -3.28 -2.31
CA SER A 95 12.95 -3.70 -3.15
C SER A 95 13.39 -5.13 -2.84
N PRO A 96 14.07 -5.81 -3.79
CA PRO A 96 14.59 -7.15 -3.58
C PRO A 96 15.54 -7.31 -2.38
N ASP A 97 16.10 -6.24 -1.86
CA ASP A 97 16.93 -6.28 -0.64
C ASP A 97 16.12 -6.57 0.64
N PHE A 98 14.81 -6.33 0.61
CA PHE A 98 13.92 -6.42 1.78
C PHE A 98 12.81 -7.45 1.65
N ALA A 99 12.51 -7.92 0.45
CA ALA A 99 11.56 -9.00 0.21
C ALA A 99 11.97 -9.80 -1.03
N ARG A 100 11.54 -11.05 -1.08
CA ARG A 100 11.61 -11.90 -2.26
C ARG A 100 10.21 -12.36 -2.60
N THR A 101 9.70 -11.90 -3.74
CA THR A 101 8.37 -12.23 -4.22
C THR A 101 8.47 -12.82 -5.64
N ASN A 102 7.41 -13.40 -6.12
CA ASN A 102 7.34 -13.95 -7.49
C ASN A 102 6.69 -12.98 -8.49
N TRP A 103 6.58 -11.73 -8.13
CA TRP A 103 6.05 -10.64 -8.98
C TRP A 103 7.09 -9.55 -9.19
N ASP A 104 6.78 -8.63 -10.09
CA ASP A 104 7.59 -7.43 -10.28
C ASP A 104 7.64 -6.61 -8.99
N GLN A 105 8.85 -6.41 -8.47
CA GLN A 105 9.06 -5.71 -7.21
C GLN A 105 9.34 -4.23 -7.41
N GLY A 106 8.87 -3.45 -6.45
CA GLY A 106 9.16 -2.03 -6.31
C GLY A 106 10.59 -1.76 -5.82
N GLN A 107 10.80 -0.54 -5.38
CA GLN A 107 12.11 -0.06 -4.93
C GLN A 107 12.05 0.54 -3.51
N ALA A 108 10.93 0.36 -2.79
CA ALA A 108 10.80 0.92 -1.45
C ALA A 108 11.67 0.17 -0.45
N GLY A 109 12.30 0.93 0.45
CA GLY A 109 12.96 0.36 1.61
C GLY A 109 11.95 0.04 2.72
N ILE A 110 12.29 -0.91 3.57
CA ILE A 110 11.39 -1.31 4.67
C ILE A 110 11.20 -0.20 5.71
N ALA A 111 12.26 0.58 5.99
CA ALA A 111 12.18 1.70 6.92
C ALA A 111 11.27 2.81 6.41
N GLU A 112 11.37 3.13 5.12
CA GLU A 112 10.51 4.11 4.46
C GLU A 112 9.06 3.66 4.47
N THR A 113 8.80 2.38 4.16
CA THR A 113 7.46 1.79 4.21
C THR A 113 6.88 1.84 5.63
N ALA A 114 7.67 1.48 6.64
CA ALA A 114 7.25 1.57 8.05
C ALA A 114 6.93 3.02 8.47
N ASP A 115 7.75 3.99 8.05
CA ASP A 115 7.53 5.41 8.35
C ASP A 115 6.26 5.93 7.65
N PHE A 116 6.01 5.50 6.42
CA PHE A 116 4.76 5.80 5.74
C PHE A 116 3.56 5.28 6.53
N ILE A 117 3.56 3.99 6.88
CA ILE A 117 2.47 3.37 7.62
C ILE A 117 2.19 4.14 8.92
N ARG A 118 3.21 4.42 9.71
CA ARG A 118 3.07 5.19 10.96
C ARG A 118 2.50 6.58 10.72
N THR A 119 2.97 7.26 9.67
CA THR A 119 2.52 8.62 9.34
C THR A 119 1.09 8.63 8.84
N PHE A 120 0.74 7.70 7.96
CA PHE A 120 -0.60 7.57 7.40
C PHE A 120 -1.63 7.20 8.47
N LEU A 121 -1.29 6.28 9.37
CA LEU A 121 -2.19 5.82 10.44
C LEU A 121 -2.25 6.77 11.64
N LYS A 122 -1.43 7.81 11.68
CA LYS A 122 -1.44 8.76 12.80
C LYS A 122 -2.82 9.41 12.98
N GLY A 123 -3.44 9.19 14.13
CA GLY A 123 -4.77 9.71 14.44
C GLY A 123 -5.92 8.97 13.77
N ARG A 124 -5.68 7.84 13.09
CA ARG A 124 -6.68 6.99 12.47
C ARG A 124 -6.91 5.73 13.31
N THR A 125 -8.11 5.20 13.26
CA THR A 125 -8.43 3.90 13.88
C THR A 125 -8.10 2.79 12.92
N LEU A 126 -7.11 1.95 13.25
CA LEU A 126 -6.80 0.74 12.52
C LEU A 126 -7.72 -0.40 12.99
N ILE A 127 -8.49 -1.01 12.09
CA ILE A 127 -9.45 -2.08 12.41
C ILE A 127 -8.97 -3.48 12.01
N GLY A 128 -7.92 -3.55 11.22
CA GLY A 128 -7.31 -4.81 10.81
C GLY A 128 -6.16 -4.55 9.85
N ALA A 129 -5.31 -5.57 9.68
CA ALA A 129 -4.24 -5.54 8.71
C ALA A 129 -3.91 -6.95 8.21
N ASP A 130 -3.36 -7.02 7.00
CA ASP A 130 -2.71 -8.20 6.45
C ASP A 130 -1.38 -7.83 5.80
N ILE A 131 -0.52 -8.83 5.65
CA ILE A 131 0.76 -8.73 4.93
C ILE A 131 0.76 -9.88 3.92
N CYS A 132 0.96 -9.56 2.66
CA CYS A 132 1.00 -10.51 1.55
C CYS A 132 2.23 -10.28 0.65
N GLY A 133 2.30 -10.98 -0.49
CA GLY A 133 3.41 -10.89 -1.42
C GLY A 133 4.54 -11.84 -1.05
N GLU A 134 4.23 -13.09 -0.70
CA GLU A 134 5.23 -14.14 -0.52
C GLU A 134 5.24 -15.10 -1.71
N ASN A 135 6.39 -15.67 -1.98
CA ASN A 135 6.46 -16.80 -2.87
C ASN A 135 5.82 -18.03 -2.19
N PRO A 136 4.69 -18.56 -2.72
CA PRO A 136 3.88 -19.54 -1.99
C PRO A 136 4.53 -20.91 -1.84
N GLU A 137 5.57 -21.21 -2.59
CA GLU A 137 6.24 -22.50 -2.53
C GLU A 137 7.72 -22.29 -2.27
N GLY A 138 8.12 -22.60 -1.04
CA GLY A 138 9.54 -22.70 -0.70
C GLY A 138 10.16 -23.77 -1.59
N ALA A 139 11.00 -23.35 -2.52
CA ALA A 139 11.89 -24.27 -3.18
C ALA A 139 12.70 -25.03 -2.11
N GLU A 140 12.95 -26.30 -2.34
CA GLU A 140 13.84 -27.11 -1.48
C GLU A 140 15.34 -26.77 -1.70
N GLU A 141 15.61 -25.62 -2.33
CA GLU A 141 16.92 -25.13 -2.75
C GLU A 141 17.54 -24.24 -1.66
N PRO A 142 18.86 -24.16 -1.52
CA PRO A 142 19.53 -23.28 -0.55
C PRO A 142 19.14 -21.81 -0.66
N GLU A 143 18.86 -21.32 -1.88
CA GLU A 143 18.38 -19.97 -2.14
C GLU A 143 17.04 -19.70 -1.45
N ALA A 144 16.20 -20.71 -1.29
CA ALA A 144 14.93 -20.60 -0.60
C ALA A 144 15.05 -20.35 0.91
N GLU A 145 16.15 -20.74 1.56
CA GLU A 145 16.39 -20.42 2.97
C GLU A 145 16.71 -18.95 3.14
N GLU A 146 17.51 -18.37 2.23
CA GLU A 146 17.82 -16.94 2.25
C GLU A 146 16.56 -16.10 1.96
N GLU A 147 15.78 -16.50 0.97
CA GLU A 147 14.51 -15.83 0.62
C GLU A 147 13.53 -15.86 1.80
N ARG A 148 13.37 -17.01 2.44
CA ARG A 148 12.54 -17.14 3.65
C ARG A 148 13.03 -16.23 4.76
N TRP A 149 14.33 -16.21 5.03
CA TRP A 149 14.90 -15.36 6.07
C TRP A 149 14.66 -13.87 5.79
N ILE A 150 14.81 -13.42 4.54
CA ILE A 150 14.53 -12.05 4.12
C ILE A 150 13.04 -11.73 4.34
N ASN A 151 12.15 -12.60 3.88
CA ASN A 151 10.70 -12.41 4.01
C ASN A 151 10.25 -12.46 5.47
N ASP A 152 10.76 -13.36 6.29
CA ASP A 152 10.45 -13.44 7.71
C ASP A 152 10.92 -12.21 8.47
N THR A 153 12.10 -11.69 8.11
CA THR A 153 12.64 -10.46 8.68
C THR A 153 11.73 -9.27 8.33
N ALA A 154 11.32 -9.15 7.06
CA ALA A 154 10.39 -8.12 6.63
C ALA A 154 9.03 -8.24 7.34
N ASN A 155 8.48 -9.46 7.43
CA ASN A 155 7.23 -9.72 8.14
C ASN A 155 7.31 -9.28 9.60
N GLY A 156 8.40 -9.61 10.29
CA GLY A 156 8.62 -9.20 11.68
C GLY A 156 8.62 -7.68 11.85
N LEU A 157 9.36 -6.96 11.01
CA LEU A 157 9.45 -5.50 11.06
C LEU A 157 8.12 -4.81 10.71
N LEU A 158 7.43 -5.31 9.68
CA LEU A 158 6.12 -4.78 9.27
C LEU A 158 5.06 -5.05 10.35
N LEU A 159 5.04 -6.27 10.90
CA LEU A 159 4.12 -6.65 11.98
C LEU A 159 4.33 -5.79 13.22
N GLU A 160 5.59 -5.57 13.66
CA GLU A 160 5.91 -4.68 14.78
C GLU A 160 5.40 -3.25 14.51
N THR A 161 5.60 -2.77 13.28
CA THR A 161 5.12 -1.46 12.86
C THR A 161 3.60 -1.34 12.97
N VAL A 162 2.87 -2.35 12.47
CA VAL A 162 1.40 -2.41 12.49
C VAL A 162 0.88 -2.50 13.91
N LEU A 163 1.45 -3.39 14.73
CA LEU A 163 1.06 -3.56 16.15
C LEU A 163 1.23 -2.25 16.92
N GLY A 164 2.32 -1.52 16.70
CA GLY A 164 2.53 -0.20 17.30
C GLY A 164 1.55 0.89 16.85
N CYS A 165 0.71 0.63 15.85
CA CYS A 165 -0.35 1.54 15.39
C CYS A 165 -1.72 1.23 16.00
N PHE A 166 -1.96 0.01 16.53
CA PHE A 166 -3.24 -0.33 17.17
C PHE A 166 -3.42 0.31 18.55
N ASP A 167 -2.33 0.63 19.22
CA ASP A 167 -2.34 1.10 20.63
C ASP A 167 -2.41 2.63 20.76
N LYS A 168 -2.79 3.34 19.70
CA LYS A 168 -2.87 4.81 19.67
C LYS A 168 -4.26 5.28 19.33
#